data_3ee694293e38397ede4b8853879d7df2
#
_entry.id   3ee694293e38397ede4b8853879d7df2
#
_cell.length_a   1.000
_cell.length_b   1.000
_cell.length_c   1.000
_cell.angle_alpha   90.00
_cell.angle_beta   90.00
_cell.angle_gamma   90.00
#
_symmetry.space_group_name_H-M   'P 1'
#
loop_
_entity.id
_entity.type
_entity.pdbx_description
1 polymer ?
#
loop_
_entity_poly.entity_id
_entity_poly.type
_entity_poly.pdbx_seq_one_letter_code
_entity_poly.pdbx_strand_id
1 'polypeptide(L)'
;MKFRTWLFLFPLLCLPAWAAAVDYRLPPNATPAPPTEGVSAEIQEQLTAGQRVTRGGRVPFCDVWLARSWTTQADFQPTAAVIYPFEAGQFLGLVRYARKGTDYRGQEIPPGVYVMRYGLQPVDGNHVGTSVIRDFVLLTPADMDQTVAPIEEKALAKLSAQVAGGTHPTMLSLRHVPEDASALPALRHEEEGDLWILETAGQSAGGEALPVAVVLVGQAAE
;
A
#
# COMPACT_ATOMS: atom_id res chain seq x y z
N MET A 1 -8.82 71.26 28.39
CA MET A 1 -7.90 70.33 27.61
C MET A 1 -8.51 68.95 27.50
N LYS A 2 -9.01 68.59 26.29
CA LYS A 2 -9.61 67.23 26.05
C LYS A 2 -8.60 66.36 25.34
N PHE A 3 -8.08 65.36 26.01
CA PHE A 3 -7.21 64.33 25.40
C PHE A 3 -8.05 63.35 24.58
N ARG A 4 -7.82 63.27 23.27
CA ARG A 4 -8.40 62.26 22.37
C ARG A 4 -7.44 61.07 22.31
N THR A 5 -7.81 59.94 22.93
CA THR A 5 -7.10 58.68 22.84
C THR A 5 -7.43 58.05 21.49
N TRP A 6 -6.42 57.87 20.64
CA TRP A 6 -6.52 57.12 19.38
C TRP A 6 -6.24 55.64 19.65
N LEU A 7 -7.25 54.80 19.48
CA LEU A 7 -7.11 53.37 19.50
C LEU A 7 -6.65 52.93 18.10
N PHE A 8 -5.40 52.49 17.99
CA PHE A 8 -4.90 51.84 16.79
C PHE A 8 -5.33 50.34 16.80
N LEU A 9 -6.31 49.99 15.97
CA LEU A 9 -6.63 48.59 15.66
C LEU A 9 -5.55 48.07 14.70
N PHE A 10 -4.68 47.20 15.19
CA PHE A 10 -3.81 46.41 14.33
C PHE A 10 -4.65 45.26 13.71
N PRO A 11 -4.72 45.15 12.37
CA PRO A 11 -5.33 43.96 11.76
C PRO A 11 -4.41 42.78 11.99
N LEU A 12 -4.92 41.74 12.65
CA LEU A 12 -4.27 40.47 12.80
C LEU A 12 -4.26 39.79 11.42
N LEU A 13 -3.13 39.84 10.68
CA LEU A 13 -2.94 39.09 9.45
C LEU A 13 -2.89 37.61 9.81
N CYS A 14 -3.99 36.89 9.65
CA CYS A 14 -3.98 35.44 9.58
C CYS A 14 -3.27 35.01 8.29
N LEU A 15 -1.99 34.69 8.37
CA LEU A 15 -1.28 34.00 7.31
C LEU A 15 -1.85 32.57 7.22
N PRO A 16 -2.25 32.10 6.03
CA PRO A 16 -2.64 30.71 5.86
C PRO A 16 -1.44 29.84 6.21
N ALA A 17 -1.57 28.98 7.22
CA ALA A 17 -0.61 27.93 7.47
C ALA A 17 -0.71 26.95 6.29
N TRP A 18 0.22 27.03 5.36
CA TRP A 18 0.38 25.99 4.35
C TRP A 18 0.77 24.72 5.09
N ALA A 19 -0.14 23.77 5.14
CA ALA A 19 0.20 22.43 5.60
C ALA A 19 1.28 21.92 4.65
N ALA A 20 2.51 21.78 5.15
CA ALA A 20 3.59 21.18 4.38
C ALA A 20 3.13 19.78 3.96
N ALA A 21 3.18 19.49 2.66
CA ALA A 21 2.90 18.16 2.15
C ALA A 21 3.76 17.14 2.91
N VAL A 22 3.14 16.03 3.29
CA VAL A 22 3.84 15.00 4.04
C VAL A 22 4.75 14.25 3.10
N ASP A 23 6.07 14.33 3.34
CA ASP A 23 7.10 13.64 2.56
C ASP A 23 7.31 12.22 3.10
N TYR A 24 7.30 11.22 2.21
CA TYR A 24 7.65 9.84 2.52
C TYR A 24 8.97 9.48 1.85
N ARG A 25 9.76 8.61 2.47
CA ARG A 25 11.08 8.19 1.96
C ARG A 25 11.33 6.72 2.19
N LEU A 26 12.15 6.16 1.31
CA LEU A 26 12.68 4.80 1.39
C LEU A 26 14.18 4.90 1.78
N PRO A 27 14.55 4.79 3.06
CA PRO A 27 15.95 4.87 3.47
C PRO A 27 16.75 3.67 2.93
N PRO A 28 17.88 3.86 2.27
CA PRO A 28 18.59 2.81 1.52
C PRO A 28 19.11 1.64 2.37
N ASN A 29 19.28 1.82 3.67
CA ASN A 29 19.84 0.81 4.58
C ASN A 29 18.82 0.33 5.62
N ALA A 30 17.54 0.65 5.47
CA ALA A 30 16.52 0.25 6.41
C ALA A 30 15.88 -1.07 5.97
N THR A 31 16.50 -2.19 6.37
CA THR A 31 16.02 -3.55 6.10
C THR A 31 15.43 -4.17 7.38
N PRO A 32 14.16 -3.90 7.72
CA PRO A 32 13.55 -4.45 8.92
C PRO A 32 13.47 -5.98 8.85
N ALA A 33 13.71 -6.63 9.99
CA ALA A 33 13.45 -8.07 10.11
C ALA A 33 11.95 -8.34 10.01
N PRO A 34 11.53 -9.49 9.42
CA PRO A 34 10.14 -9.89 9.41
C PRO A 34 9.57 -9.99 10.82
N PRO A 35 8.29 -9.63 11.02
CA PRO A 35 7.62 -9.81 12.30
C PRO A 35 7.41 -11.29 12.60
N THR A 36 7.57 -11.67 13.86
CA THR A 36 7.35 -13.05 14.32
C THR A 36 6.06 -13.20 15.12
N GLU A 37 5.64 -12.15 15.81
CA GLU A 37 4.42 -12.15 16.58
C GLU A 37 3.19 -12.09 15.67
N GLY A 38 2.25 -13.01 15.87
CA GLY A 38 1.02 -13.10 15.09
C GLY A 38 1.20 -13.60 13.64
N VAL A 39 2.40 -14.06 13.26
CA VAL A 39 2.71 -14.54 11.90
C VAL A 39 3.17 -15.98 11.98
N SER A 40 2.59 -16.89 11.17
CA SER A 40 2.99 -18.29 11.13
C SER A 40 4.42 -18.47 10.66
N ALA A 41 5.06 -19.58 11.09
CA ALA A 41 6.39 -19.94 10.61
C ALA A 41 6.41 -20.15 9.08
N GLU A 42 5.35 -20.74 8.53
CA GLU A 42 5.16 -20.94 7.10
C GLU A 42 5.29 -19.63 6.32
N ILE A 43 4.60 -18.57 6.76
CA ILE A 43 4.69 -17.25 6.15
C ILE A 43 6.07 -16.63 6.34
N GLN A 44 6.64 -16.68 7.55
CA GLN A 44 7.95 -16.10 7.84
C GLN A 44 9.06 -16.66 6.94
N GLU A 45 9.05 -17.97 6.69
CA GLU A 45 10.01 -18.66 5.82
C GLU A 45 9.93 -18.21 4.35
N GLN A 46 8.78 -17.69 3.93
CA GLN A 46 8.57 -17.22 2.56
C GLN A 46 8.93 -15.74 2.34
N LEU A 47 9.39 -15.02 3.35
CA LEU A 47 9.63 -13.59 3.20
C LEU A 47 11.07 -13.27 2.76
N THR A 48 11.20 -12.21 1.95
CA THR A 48 12.47 -11.60 1.58
C THR A 48 12.93 -10.59 2.63
N ALA A 49 14.04 -9.89 2.37
CA ALA A 49 14.47 -8.73 3.16
C ALA A 49 13.42 -7.61 3.11
N GLY A 50 13.15 -6.99 4.25
CA GLY A 50 12.14 -5.94 4.36
C GLY A 50 12.60 -4.60 3.79
N GLN A 51 11.64 -3.77 3.43
CA GLN A 51 11.80 -2.41 2.95
C GLN A 51 11.00 -1.48 3.87
N ARG A 52 11.64 -0.44 4.40
CA ARG A 52 11.00 0.51 5.31
C ARG A 52 10.65 1.81 4.62
N VAL A 53 9.41 2.21 4.72
CA VAL A 53 8.96 3.56 4.36
C VAL A 53 8.86 4.42 5.62
N THR A 54 9.43 5.62 5.56
CA THR A 54 9.42 6.59 6.66
C THR A 54 8.63 7.84 6.26
N ARG A 55 7.99 8.47 7.23
CA ARG A 55 7.33 9.77 7.11
C ARG A 55 8.29 10.86 7.59
N GLY A 56 8.46 11.93 6.80
CA GLY A 56 9.40 13.00 7.10
C GLY A 56 10.85 12.51 7.19
N GLY A 57 11.18 11.41 6.52
CA GLY A 57 12.53 10.83 6.46
C GLY A 57 13.03 10.16 7.74
N ARG A 58 12.29 10.18 8.85
CA ARG A 58 12.75 9.69 10.15
C ARG A 58 11.81 8.75 10.86
N VAL A 59 10.50 8.96 10.73
CA VAL A 59 9.50 8.22 11.50
C VAL A 59 9.03 7.02 10.71
N PRO A 60 9.17 5.76 11.20
CA PRO A 60 8.63 4.60 10.51
C PRO A 60 7.14 4.77 10.23
N PHE A 61 6.75 4.57 8.98
CA PHE A 61 5.35 4.57 8.55
C PHE A 61 4.88 3.14 8.32
N CYS A 62 5.50 2.44 7.38
CA CYS A 62 5.26 1.02 7.17
C CYS A 62 6.54 0.28 6.76
N ASP A 63 6.54 -1.03 6.94
CA ASP A 63 7.55 -1.96 6.47
C ASP A 63 6.87 -2.99 5.57
N VAL A 64 7.52 -3.35 4.45
CA VAL A 64 6.99 -4.29 3.46
C VAL A 64 7.99 -5.43 3.26
N TRP A 65 7.52 -6.66 3.25
CA TRP A 65 8.27 -7.88 2.92
C TRP A 65 7.54 -8.62 1.82
N LEU A 66 8.20 -8.84 0.71
CA LEU A 66 7.63 -9.64 -0.38
C LEU A 66 7.82 -11.14 -0.12
N ALA A 67 6.98 -11.96 -0.73
CA ALA A 67 7.25 -13.38 -0.84
C ALA A 67 8.53 -13.63 -1.66
N ARG A 68 9.27 -14.70 -1.34
CA ARG A 68 10.51 -15.08 -2.04
C ARG A 68 10.28 -15.35 -3.52
N SER A 69 9.14 -15.94 -3.83
CA SER A 69 8.73 -16.19 -5.21
C SER A 69 7.21 -16.23 -5.34
N TRP A 70 6.73 -15.95 -6.53
CA TRP A 70 5.32 -15.98 -6.89
C TRP A 70 5.05 -16.95 -8.02
N THR A 71 4.01 -17.75 -7.91
CA THR A 71 3.46 -18.47 -9.05
C THR A 71 2.86 -17.46 -10.02
N THR A 72 3.09 -17.62 -11.30
CA THR A 72 2.55 -16.78 -12.36
C THR A 72 1.71 -17.60 -13.30
N GLN A 73 0.66 -17.01 -13.84
CA GLN A 73 -0.18 -17.63 -14.85
C GLN A 73 0.66 -17.87 -16.13
N ALA A 74 0.63 -19.08 -16.66
CA ALA A 74 1.27 -19.39 -17.93
C ALA A 74 0.60 -18.58 -19.06
N ASP A 75 1.42 -18.16 -20.03
CA ASP A 75 0.95 -17.39 -21.21
C ASP A 75 0.16 -16.11 -20.89
N PHE A 76 0.35 -15.55 -19.69
CA PHE A 76 -0.30 -14.29 -19.31
C PHE A 76 0.07 -13.17 -20.27
N GLN A 77 -0.96 -12.47 -20.76
CA GLN A 77 -0.80 -11.26 -21.56
C GLN A 77 -1.44 -10.09 -20.79
N PRO A 78 -0.65 -9.07 -20.41
CA PRO A 78 -1.21 -7.91 -19.72
C PRO A 78 -2.20 -7.17 -20.62
N THR A 79 -3.23 -6.62 -19.98
CA THR A 79 -4.23 -5.75 -20.62
C THR A 79 -4.18 -4.36 -20.00
N ALA A 80 -4.96 -3.42 -20.52
CA ALA A 80 -5.09 -2.11 -19.87
C ALA A 80 -5.69 -2.19 -18.45
N ALA A 81 -6.44 -3.25 -18.14
CA ALA A 81 -7.15 -3.42 -16.87
C ALA A 81 -6.49 -4.42 -15.92
N VAL A 82 -5.77 -5.43 -16.40
CA VAL A 82 -5.08 -6.45 -15.60
C VAL A 82 -3.64 -6.55 -16.05
N ILE A 83 -2.72 -6.19 -15.18
CA ILE A 83 -1.31 -5.97 -15.52
C ILE A 83 -0.37 -7.00 -14.87
N TYR A 84 -0.82 -7.76 -13.88
CA TYR A 84 -0.01 -8.73 -13.16
C TYR A 84 -0.47 -10.18 -13.39
N PRO A 85 0.48 -11.12 -13.55
CA PRO A 85 0.20 -12.53 -13.84
C PRO A 85 -0.17 -13.35 -12.60
N PHE A 86 -0.73 -12.74 -11.57
CA PHE A 86 -1.04 -13.41 -10.31
C PHE A 86 -2.43 -14.05 -10.33
N GLU A 87 -2.62 -15.07 -9.50
CA GLU A 87 -3.94 -15.66 -9.25
C GLU A 87 -4.64 -14.98 -8.06
N ALA A 88 -5.96 -14.84 -8.15
CA ALA A 88 -6.74 -14.27 -7.04
C ALA A 88 -6.53 -15.06 -5.75
N GLY A 89 -6.36 -14.35 -4.63
CA GLY A 89 -6.10 -14.94 -3.32
C GLY A 89 -4.64 -15.32 -3.05
N GLN A 90 -3.76 -15.20 -4.04
CA GLN A 90 -2.34 -15.55 -3.91
C GLN A 90 -1.63 -14.69 -2.86
N PHE A 91 -0.78 -15.34 -2.05
CA PHE A 91 0.10 -14.66 -1.10
C PHE A 91 1.19 -13.86 -1.82
N LEU A 92 1.27 -12.56 -1.52
CA LEU A 92 2.27 -11.66 -2.09
C LEU A 92 3.35 -11.24 -1.09
N GLY A 93 3.07 -11.31 0.22
CA GLY A 93 3.99 -10.90 1.25
C GLY A 93 3.30 -10.36 2.49
N LEU A 94 4.00 -9.54 3.27
CA LEU A 94 3.49 -8.85 4.46
C LEU A 94 3.69 -7.35 4.36
N VAL A 95 2.82 -6.61 5.02
CA VAL A 95 3.03 -5.20 5.38
C VAL A 95 2.77 -4.98 6.86
N ARG A 96 3.63 -4.20 7.52
CA ARG A 96 3.43 -3.73 8.88
C ARG A 96 3.25 -2.22 8.87
N TYR A 97 2.11 -1.75 9.30
CA TYR A 97 1.89 -0.35 9.57
C TYR A 97 2.31 -0.02 11.00
N ALA A 98 3.34 0.80 11.16
CA ALA A 98 3.79 1.29 12.47
C ALA A 98 2.88 2.40 12.99
N ARG A 99 2.10 3.01 12.11
CA ARG A 99 1.15 4.09 12.35
C ARG A 99 -0.08 3.85 11.50
N LYS A 100 -1.17 4.54 11.85
CA LYS A 100 -2.38 4.60 11.05
C LYS A 100 -2.06 4.96 9.60
N GLY A 101 -2.53 4.13 8.68
CA GLY A 101 -2.55 4.36 7.24
C GLY A 101 -3.96 4.56 6.71
N THR A 102 -4.06 4.67 5.40
CA THR A 102 -5.33 4.64 4.65
C THR A 102 -5.19 3.70 3.48
N ASP A 103 -6.25 3.01 3.16
CA ASP A 103 -6.30 2.20 1.94
C ASP A 103 -6.66 3.07 0.72
N TYR A 104 -6.69 2.46 -0.47
CA TYR A 104 -6.95 3.18 -1.72
C TYR A 104 -8.38 3.75 -1.82
N ARG A 105 -9.30 3.35 -0.94
CA ARG A 105 -10.66 3.88 -0.81
C ARG A 105 -10.80 4.92 0.30
N GLY A 106 -9.71 5.25 1.02
CA GLY A 106 -9.74 6.15 2.17
C GLY A 106 -10.17 5.48 3.48
N GLN A 107 -10.34 4.14 3.53
CA GLN A 107 -10.61 3.42 4.77
C GLN A 107 -9.36 3.45 5.66
N GLU A 108 -9.55 3.56 6.97
CA GLU A 108 -8.45 3.56 7.93
C GLU A 108 -7.82 2.17 8.04
N ILE A 109 -6.47 2.12 7.95
CA ILE A 109 -5.68 0.93 8.29
C ILE A 109 -5.05 1.18 9.67
N PRO A 110 -5.48 0.46 10.72
CA PRO A 110 -4.85 0.56 12.03
C PRO A 110 -3.38 0.14 12.02
N PRO A 111 -2.56 0.58 12.99
CA PRO A 111 -1.24 -0.01 13.21
C PRO A 111 -1.36 -1.52 13.44
N GLY A 112 -0.54 -2.31 12.74
CA GLY A 112 -0.63 -3.77 12.80
C GLY A 112 0.19 -4.46 11.72
N VAL A 113 0.13 -5.79 11.69
CA VAL A 113 0.74 -6.65 10.68
C VAL A 113 -0.36 -7.27 9.83
N TYR A 114 -0.19 -7.19 8.53
CA TYR A 114 -1.17 -7.65 7.56
C TYR A 114 -0.52 -8.50 6.49
N VAL A 115 -1.19 -9.58 6.11
CA VAL A 115 -0.83 -10.37 4.93
C VAL A 115 -1.33 -9.63 3.70
N MET A 116 -0.48 -9.57 2.69
CA MET A 116 -0.78 -9.02 1.37
C MET A 116 -1.20 -10.14 0.44
N ARG A 117 -2.42 -10.05 -0.09
CA ARG A 117 -2.96 -11.02 -1.04
C ARG A 117 -3.41 -10.35 -2.32
N TYR A 118 -3.14 -10.98 -3.44
CA TYR A 118 -3.61 -10.47 -4.73
C TYR A 118 -5.12 -10.62 -4.88
N GLY A 119 -5.75 -9.59 -5.42
CA GLY A 119 -7.15 -9.59 -5.77
C GLY A 119 -7.43 -8.74 -7.01
N LEU A 120 -8.50 -9.08 -7.71
CA LEU A 120 -8.99 -8.32 -8.83
C LEU A 120 -10.28 -7.59 -8.44
N GLN A 121 -10.38 -6.32 -8.84
CA GLN A 121 -11.64 -5.59 -8.71
C GLN A 121 -12.73 -6.32 -9.53
N PRO A 122 -13.89 -6.61 -8.93
CA PRO A 122 -15.00 -7.21 -9.64
C PRO A 122 -15.45 -6.38 -10.84
N VAL A 123 -15.92 -7.05 -11.90
CA VAL A 123 -16.57 -6.41 -13.05
C VAL A 123 -18.07 -6.46 -12.83
N ASP A 124 -18.59 -5.51 -12.10
CA ASP A 124 -20.03 -5.38 -11.84
C ASP A 124 -20.45 -3.89 -11.87
N GLY A 125 -21.75 -3.65 -11.79
CA GLY A 125 -22.30 -2.30 -11.89
C GLY A 125 -21.88 -1.35 -10.78
N ASN A 126 -21.38 -1.85 -9.63
CA ASN A 126 -20.97 -1.06 -8.49
C ASN A 126 -19.52 -0.56 -8.61
N HIS A 127 -18.72 -1.17 -9.50
CA HIS A 127 -17.30 -0.88 -9.67
C HIS A 127 -16.97 -0.22 -11.02
N VAL A 128 -17.95 0.11 -11.83
CA VAL A 128 -17.75 0.77 -13.12
C VAL A 128 -17.12 2.16 -12.89
N GLY A 129 -15.94 2.37 -13.51
CA GLY A 129 -15.24 3.68 -13.49
C GLY A 129 -14.45 3.99 -12.22
N THR A 130 -14.41 3.10 -11.22
CA THR A 130 -13.70 3.36 -9.95
C THR A 130 -12.18 3.16 -10.05
N SER A 131 -11.70 2.33 -10.96
CA SER A 131 -10.28 2.19 -11.28
C SER A 131 -10.10 1.66 -12.70
N VAL A 132 -9.10 2.20 -13.43
CA VAL A 132 -8.70 1.67 -14.74
C VAL A 132 -7.99 0.32 -14.59
N ILE A 133 -7.08 0.24 -13.62
CA ILE A 133 -6.35 -0.99 -13.29
C ILE A 133 -7.12 -1.72 -12.18
N ARG A 134 -7.39 -3.00 -12.42
CA ARG A 134 -8.18 -3.87 -11.54
C ARG A 134 -7.33 -4.67 -10.56
N ASP A 135 -6.01 -4.57 -10.66
CA ASP A 135 -5.06 -5.26 -9.80
C ASP A 135 -4.95 -4.56 -8.44
N PHE A 136 -5.21 -5.30 -7.37
CA PHE A 136 -5.13 -4.81 -6.00
C PHE A 136 -4.39 -5.81 -5.10
N VAL A 137 -3.82 -5.28 -4.03
CA VAL A 137 -3.44 -6.05 -2.85
C VAL A 137 -4.54 -5.90 -1.82
N LEU A 138 -5.15 -7.00 -1.40
CA LEU A 138 -6.06 -7.05 -0.26
C LEU A 138 -5.25 -7.33 1.00
N LEU A 139 -5.51 -6.56 2.06
CA LEU A 139 -4.88 -6.74 3.35
C LEU A 139 -5.74 -7.62 4.24
N THR A 140 -5.13 -8.60 4.92
CA THR A 140 -5.80 -9.44 5.92
C THR A 140 -5.05 -9.39 7.24
N PRO A 141 -5.72 -9.45 8.42
CA PRO A 141 -5.02 -9.49 9.70
C PRO A 141 -4.09 -10.72 9.76
N ALA A 142 -2.80 -10.51 10.08
CA ALA A 142 -1.83 -11.59 10.03
C ALA A 142 -2.07 -12.70 11.05
N ASP A 143 -2.69 -12.39 12.18
CA ASP A 143 -3.08 -13.35 13.21
C ASP A 143 -4.27 -14.25 12.81
N MET A 144 -5.01 -13.87 11.77
CA MET A 144 -6.14 -14.61 11.22
C MET A 144 -5.81 -15.30 9.88
N ASP A 145 -4.80 -14.82 9.18
CA ASP A 145 -4.33 -15.34 7.90
C ASP A 145 -2.94 -15.95 8.07
N GLN A 146 -2.90 -17.25 8.31
CA GLN A 146 -1.70 -17.99 8.74
C GLN A 146 -1.13 -18.94 7.68
N THR A 147 -1.62 -18.88 6.42
CA THR A 147 -1.20 -19.79 5.35
C THR A 147 -0.60 -19.04 4.15
N VAL A 148 0.25 -19.69 3.39
CA VAL A 148 0.71 -19.20 2.08
C VAL A 148 -0.16 -19.70 0.93
N ALA A 149 -1.02 -20.68 1.17
CA ALA A 149 -1.95 -21.17 0.16
C ALA A 149 -2.94 -20.08 -0.29
N PRO A 150 -3.37 -20.06 -1.54
CA PRO A 150 -4.38 -19.11 -2.01
C PRO A 150 -5.69 -19.20 -1.21
N ILE A 151 -6.32 -18.07 -0.96
CA ILE A 151 -7.63 -17.97 -0.29
C ILE A 151 -8.70 -17.69 -1.35
N GLU A 152 -9.84 -18.37 -1.22
CA GLU A 152 -10.99 -18.15 -2.10
C GLU A 152 -11.48 -16.70 -1.99
N GLU A 153 -11.89 -16.10 -3.10
CA GLU A 153 -12.18 -14.67 -3.25
C GLU A 153 -13.18 -14.13 -2.23
N LYS A 154 -14.30 -14.84 -1.99
CA LYS A 154 -15.33 -14.39 -1.03
C LYS A 154 -14.82 -14.47 0.42
N ALA A 155 -14.05 -15.51 0.74
CA ALA A 155 -13.44 -15.66 2.05
C ALA A 155 -12.38 -14.56 2.28
N LEU A 156 -11.56 -14.30 1.26
CA LEU A 156 -10.57 -13.23 1.27
C LEU A 156 -11.22 -11.86 1.47
N ALA A 157 -12.26 -11.54 0.69
CA ALA A 157 -12.97 -10.26 0.82
C ALA A 157 -13.54 -10.05 2.23
N LYS A 158 -14.15 -11.11 2.81
CA LYS A 158 -14.68 -11.07 4.17
C LYS A 158 -13.59 -10.89 5.23
N LEU A 159 -12.46 -11.56 5.07
CA LEU A 159 -11.32 -11.45 5.99
C LEU A 159 -10.68 -10.07 5.89
N SER A 160 -10.50 -9.56 4.68
CA SER A 160 -9.92 -8.24 4.42
C SER A 160 -10.78 -7.09 4.98
N ALA A 161 -12.10 -7.21 4.93
CA ALA A 161 -13.01 -6.20 5.49
C ALA A 161 -12.83 -6.00 7.01
N GLN A 162 -12.29 -6.99 7.72
CA GLN A 162 -12.06 -6.89 9.16
C GLN A 162 -10.93 -5.91 9.52
N VAL A 163 -9.99 -5.65 8.61
CA VAL A 163 -8.87 -4.71 8.84
C VAL A 163 -9.38 -3.32 9.18
N ALA A 164 -10.30 -2.78 8.39
CA ALA A 164 -10.90 -1.47 8.60
C ALA A 164 -12.19 -1.52 9.46
N GLY A 165 -12.63 -2.72 9.86
CA GLY A 165 -13.88 -2.90 10.60
C GLY A 165 -15.14 -2.57 9.78
N GLY A 166 -15.03 -2.59 8.44
CA GLY A 166 -16.10 -2.27 7.50
C GLY A 166 -16.72 -3.48 6.82
N THR A 167 -17.44 -3.23 5.74
CA THR A 167 -18.04 -4.25 4.86
C THR A 167 -17.28 -4.45 3.55
N HIS A 168 -16.40 -3.50 3.21
CA HIS A 168 -15.54 -3.56 2.04
C HIS A 168 -14.15 -4.06 2.39
N PRO A 169 -13.51 -4.86 1.52
CA PRO A 169 -12.11 -5.22 1.66
C PRO A 169 -11.22 -4.00 1.81
N THR A 170 -10.17 -4.11 2.62
CA THR A 170 -9.11 -3.12 2.72
C THR A 170 -8.08 -3.40 1.64
N MET A 171 -7.83 -2.42 0.76
CA MET A 171 -7.08 -2.65 -0.46
C MET A 171 -6.07 -1.56 -0.77
N LEU A 172 -4.92 -1.98 -1.31
CA LEU A 172 -3.91 -1.11 -1.90
C LEU A 172 -3.92 -1.32 -3.42
N SER A 173 -3.89 -0.24 -4.19
CA SER A 173 -3.86 -0.35 -5.66
C SER A 173 -2.49 -0.78 -6.15
N LEU A 174 -2.45 -1.64 -7.16
CA LEU A 174 -1.25 -1.93 -7.92
C LEU A 174 -1.14 -1.01 -9.13
N ARG A 175 0.09 -0.70 -9.55
CA ARG A 175 0.41 0.19 -10.66
C ARG A 175 1.46 -0.45 -11.56
N HIS A 176 1.61 0.08 -12.77
CA HIS A 176 2.76 -0.24 -13.60
C HIS A 176 4.06 0.29 -12.96
N VAL A 177 5.11 -0.53 -13.01
CA VAL A 177 6.47 -0.03 -12.83
C VAL A 177 6.90 0.58 -14.15
N PRO A 178 7.35 1.85 -14.20
CA PRO A 178 7.84 2.47 -15.43
C PRO A 178 9.01 1.67 -16.05
N GLU A 179 9.06 1.60 -17.37
CA GLU A 179 10.13 0.87 -18.07
C GLU A 179 11.51 1.50 -17.85
N ASP A 180 11.55 2.79 -17.58
CA ASP A 180 12.75 3.58 -17.29
C ASP A 180 13.10 3.61 -15.78
N ALA A 181 12.43 2.84 -14.94
CA ALA A 181 12.76 2.74 -13.51
C ALA A 181 14.22 2.28 -13.36
N SER A 182 15.09 3.21 -12.95
CA SER A 182 16.55 3.04 -13.01
C SER A 182 17.11 2.13 -11.92
N ALA A 183 16.40 1.98 -10.81
CA ALA A 183 16.80 1.14 -9.66
C ALA A 183 15.58 0.77 -8.81
N LEU A 184 15.50 -0.51 -8.42
CA LEU A 184 14.52 -0.98 -7.46
C LEU A 184 15.24 -1.52 -6.20
N PRO A 185 14.71 -1.32 -4.99
CA PRO A 185 13.44 -0.66 -4.70
C PRO A 185 13.51 0.87 -4.77
N ALA A 186 12.39 1.51 -5.12
CA ALA A 186 12.21 2.96 -5.15
C ALA A 186 10.87 3.37 -4.53
N LEU A 187 10.76 4.62 -4.10
CA LEU A 187 9.49 5.20 -3.67
C LEU A 187 9.21 6.41 -4.57
N ARG A 188 8.19 6.27 -5.42
CA ARG A 188 7.77 7.31 -6.35
C ARG A 188 6.60 8.10 -5.76
N HIS A 189 6.65 9.41 -5.90
CA HIS A 189 5.53 10.30 -5.60
C HIS A 189 4.84 10.71 -6.90
N GLU A 190 3.56 10.47 -7.00
CA GLU A 190 2.69 10.92 -8.07
C GLU A 190 1.83 12.06 -7.53
N GLU A 191 2.10 13.27 -8.00
CA GLU A 191 1.47 14.50 -7.47
C GLU A 191 -0.04 14.52 -7.71
N GLU A 192 -0.48 13.95 -8.84
CA GLU A 192 -1.90 13.75 -9.12
C GLU A 192 -2.45 12.66 -8.17
N GLY A 193 -3.28 13.05 -7.22
CA GLY A 193 -3.83 12.17 -6.20
C GLY A 193 -2.94 11.98 -4.96
N ASP A 194 -1.78 12.66 -4.87
CA ASP A 194 -0.81 12.55 -3.76
C ASP A 194 -0.48 11.09 -3.42
N LEU A 195 -0.15 10.29 -4.46
CA LEU A 195 0.11 8.87 -4.31
C LEU A 195 1.59 8.60 -4.05
N TRP A 196 1.89 7.81 -3.02
CA TRP A 196 3.23 7.32 -2.75
C TRP A 196 3.29 5.82 -3.06
N ILE A 197 4.07 5.46 -4.08
CA ILE A 197 4.08 4.16 -4.71
C ILE A 197 5.42 3.50 -4.45
N LEU A 198 5.42 2.38 -3.74
CA LEU A 198 6.59 1.55 -3.58
C LEU A 198 6.77 0.70 -4.84
N GLU A 199 7.83 0.96 -5.57
CA GLU A 199 8.29 0.17 -6.70
C GLU A 199 9.38 -0.79 -6.24
N THR A 200 9.20 -2.08 -6.45
CA THR A 200 10.12 -3.11 -5.98
C THR A 200 10.11 -4.30 -6.92
N ALA A 201 11.03 -5.23 -6.75
CA ALA A 201 11.08 -6.45 -7.54
C ALA A 201 11.04 -7.68 -6.63
N GLY A 202 10.12 -8.60 -6.94
CA GLY A 202 10.15 -9.97 -6.48
C GLY A 202 10.63 -10.91 -7.57
N GLN A 203 10.39 -12.20 -7.40
CA GLN A 203 10.74 -13.23 -8.36
C GLN A 203 9.55 -14.12 -8.68
N SER A 204 9.43 -14.54 -9.92
CA SER A 204 8.55 -15.65 -10.29
C SER A 204 9.11 -16.97 -9.76
N ALA A 205 8.28 -18.01 -9.68
CA ALA A 205 8.72 -19.36 -9.36
C ALA A 205 9.74 -19.90 -10.37
N GLY A 206 9.78 -19.36 -11.59
CA GLY A 206 10.79 -19.63 -12.61
C GLY A 206 12.11 -18.88 -12.42
N GLY A 207 12.22 -18.00 -11.40
CA GLY A 207 13.41 -17.21 -11.10
C GLY A 207 13.54 -15.91 -11.88
N GLU A 208 12.54 -15.56 -12.69
CA GLU A 208 12.51 -14.28 -13.42
C GLU A 208 12.15 -13.12 -12.48
N ALA A 209 12.82 -11.98 -12.66
CA ALA A 209 12.48 -10.77 -11.94
C ALA A 209 11.07 -10.30 -12.32
N LEU A 210 10.24 -10.00 -11.30
CA LEU A 210 8.89 -9.52 -11.48
C LEU A 210 8.72 -8.19 -10.73
N PRO A 211 8.88 -7.06 -11.42
CA PRO A 211 8.67 -5.75 -10.82
C PRO A 211 7.22 -5.55 -10.41
N VAL A 212 7.00 -4.98 -9.22
CA VAL A 212 5.67 -4.62 -8.72
C VAL A 212 5.67 -3.21 -8.14
N ALA A 213 4.56 -2.51 -8.31
CA ALA A 213 4.36 -1.17 -7.77
C ALA A 213 3.06 -1.14 -6.94
N VAL A 214 3.18 -0.78 -5.66
CA VAL A 214 2.07 -0.78 -4.69
C VAL A 214 1.86 0.64 -4.16
N VAL A 215 0.64 1.15 -4.26
CA VAL A 215 0.26 2.43 -3.65
C VAL A 215 0.16 2.23 -2.14
N LEU A 216 1.10 2.78 -1.38
CA LEU A 216 1.14 2.67 0.09
C LEU A 216 0.45 3.84 0.79
N VAL A 217 0.34 4.99 0.11
CA VAL A 217 -0.31 6.21 0.60
C VAL A 217 -1.05 6.86 -0.56
N GLY A 218 -2.18 7.46 -0.25
CA GLY A 218 -3.07 8.10 -1.22
C GLY A 218 -4.31 7.27 -1.50
N GLN A 219 -5.28 7.88 -2.14
CA GLN A 219 -6.59 7.27 -2.43
C GLN A 219 -7.03 7.59 -3.85
N ALA A 220 -8.00 6.82 -4.34
CA ALA A 220 -8.63 7.11 -5.62
C ALA A 220 -9.16 8.56 -5.65
N ALA A 221 -9.03 9.23 -6.80
CA ALA A 221 -9.76 10.47 -7.03
C ALA A 221 -11.28 10.18 -7.02
N GLU A 222 -12.04 11.04 -6.37
CA GLU A 222 -13.52 10.97 -6.38
C GLU A 222 -14.09 11.36 -7.74
#